data_694e14bd49ea905cda105aa1344b823a
#
_entry.id   694e14bd49ea905cda105aa1344b823a
#
_cell.length_a   1.000
_cell.length_b   1.000
_cell.length_c   1.000
_cell.angle_alpha   90.00
_cell.angle_beta   90.00
_cell.angle_gamma   90.00
#
_symmetry.space_group_name_H-M   'P 1'
#
loop_
_entity.id
_entity.type
_entity.pdbx_description
1 polymer ?
#
loop_
_entity_poly.entity_id
_entity_poly.type
_entity_poly.pdbx_seq_one_letter_code
_entity_poly.pdbx_strand_id
1 'polypeptide(L)'
;MLDGVGDLPHPDLMGKTPLDAASTPNLDRLTKNGRMGEVISVGKGIAPESDIAVFNMLGYKFKHNDYVGRGVVEAVGIGIDFKNGDLALRGNFATLDNNEVIIDRRAGRKIEKYDAESIAREIEEQVNFSDPNASVIVAPTIDHRLVIRIRSNESLSSNITNTDPAYQRVAGMGVAKAVTDFLKIEKCFPLDETSSSKLTANLVNEFTAQSLSIMKKSEVNQQRGKKGKKLLNSILLRDAGNKLPIVKPINDLYAMKFSCIVDMPVEIGISEILKMKTYSAGGLADYEKKAYVAAKALNEQNAIYVHLKGPDEFGHDGDSKGKMRNIEDIDRKFFGTLLDNIDTAKVVVIISADHSTPCIMKGHSDDPVPLLISGDVITNDDTQRYTEIEAKKGAMGLIEGAQVVKTGINIIKS
;
A
#
# COMPACT_ATOMS: atom_id res chain seq x y z
N MET A 1 6.79 -10.95 -0.87
CA MET A 1 6.32 -9.92 0.10
C MET A 1 4.95 -10.33 0.59
N LEU A 2 4.78 -10.46 1.90
CA LEU A 2 3.53 -10.81 2.57
C LEU A 2 2.97 -9.54 3.22
N ASP A 3 1.89 -8.99 2.67
CA ASP A 3 1.32 -7.70 3.09
C ASP A 3 0.91 -7.72 4.57
N GLY A 4 1.56 -6.89 5.38
CA GLY A 4 1.22 -6.72 6.79
C GLY A 4 1.28 -7.99 7.66
N VAL A 5 2.12 -8.99 7.30
CA VAL A 5 2.10 -10.30 7.99
C VAL A 5 2.56 -10.22 9.44
N GLY A 6 3.51 -9.33 9.77
CA GLY A 6 4.01 -9.18 11.14
C GLY A 6 2.89 -8.85 12.12
N ASP A 7 2.98 -9.39 13.34
CA ASP A 7 1.96 -9.21 14.37
C ASP A 7 2.57 -9.32 15.78
N LEU A 8 1.77 -8.96 16.77
CA LEU A 8 2.06 -9.13 18.19
C LEU A 8 1.27 -10.31 18.77
N PRO A 9 1.73 -10.88 19.91
CA PRO A 9 1.00 -11.95 20.61
C PRO A 9 -0.46 -11.55 20.89
N HIS A 10 -1.41 -12.43 20.56
CA HIS A 10 -2.83 -12.18 20.71
C HIS A 10 -3.51 -13.16 21.69
N PRO A 11 -4.40 -12.69 22.60
CA PRO A 11 -5.09 -13.56 23.58
C PRO A 11 -5.87 -14.70 22.95
N ASP A 12 -6.56 -14.45 21.82
CA ASP A 12 -7.37 -15.46 21.10
C ASP A 12 -6.54 -16.60 20.50
N LEU A 13 -5.22 -16.44 20.44
CA LEU A 13 -4.26 -17.42 19.95
C LEU A 13 -3.34 -17.92 21.09
N MET A 14 -3.80 -17.86 22.33
CA MET A 14 -3.04 -18.31 23.51
C MET A 14 -1.68 -17.62 23.66
N GLY A 15 -1.60 -16.32 23.33
CA GLY A 15 -0.38 -15.55 23.44
C GLY A 15 0.62 -15.77 22.28
N LYS A 16 0.20 -16.39 21.19
CA LYS A 16 0.97 -16.50 19.95
C LYS A 16 0.59 -15.38 18.97
N THR A 17 1.50 -15.07 18.04
CA THR A 17 1.14 -14.28 16.86
C THR A 17 0.33 -15.14 15.89
N PRO A 18 -0.43 -14.53 14.95
CA PRO A 18 -1.09 -15.29 13.88
C PRO A 18 -0.12 -16.16 13.08
N LEU A 19 1.10 -15.65 12.81
CA LEU A 19 2.13 -16.38 12.07
C LEU A 19 2.69 -17.57 12.89
N ASP A 20 2.94 -17.40 14.21
CA ASP A 20 3.40 -18.50 15.07
C ASP A 20 2.31 -19.55 15.30
N ALA A 21 1.03 -19.16 15.31
CA ALA A 21 -0.10 -20.09 15.48
C ALA A 21 -0.44 -20.85 14.18
N ALA A 22 -0.11 -20.29 13.01
CA ALA A 22 -0.42 -20.88 11.72
C ALA A 22 0.36 -22.17 11.45
N SER A 23 -0.27 -23.09 10.71
CA SER A 23 0.39 -24.28 10.15
C SER A 23 0.95 -23.94 8.75
N THR A 24 2.26 -23.82 8.66
CA THR A 24 2.96 -23.32 7.46
C THR A 24 4.07 -24.27 6.99
N PRO A 25 3.74 -25.53 6.61
CA PRO A 25 4.76 -26.55 6.31
C PRO A 25 5.68 -26.19 5.15
N ASN A 26 5.20 -25.42 4.16
CA ASN A 26 6.03 -25.03 3.00
C ASN A 26 7.01 -23.90 3.37
N LEU A 27 6.57 -22.91 4.13
CA LEU A 27 7.43 -21.87 4.70
C LEU A 27 8.45 -22.47 5.68
N ASP A 28 8.04 -23.41 6.52
CA ASP A 28 8.92 -24.11 7.46
C ASP A 28 9.98 -24.95 6.73
N ARG A 29 9.61 -25.58 5.58
CA ARG A 29 10.57 -26.27 4.70
C ARG A 29 11.60 -25.30 4.13
N LEU A 30 11.17 -24.14 3.65
CA LEU A 30 12.08 -23.11 3.16
C LEU A 30 12.98 -22.58 4.26
N THR A 31 12.45 -22.40 5.49
CA THR A 31 13.22 -21.93 6.64
C THR A 31 14.37 -22.86 6.98
N LYS A 32 14.12 -24.17 7.02
CA LYS A 32 15.14 -25.19 7.30
C LYS A 32 16.27 -25.21 6.27
N ASN A 33 16.01 -24.71 5.06
CA ASN A 33 16.97 -24.60 3.96
C ASN A 33 17.40 -23.14 3.71
N GLY A 34 17.37 -22.30 4.74
CA GLY A 34 17.66 -20.88 4.61
C GLY A 34 18.25 -20.24 5.83
N ARG A 35 18.27 -18.94 5.83
CA ARG A 35 18.66 -18.08 6.94
C ARG A 35 17.56 -17.10 7.26
N MET A 36 17.29 -16.92 8.53
CA MET A 36 16.35 -15.92 9.00
C MET A 36 17.03 -14.69 9.62
N GLY A 37 16.27 -13.64 9.71
CA GLY A 37 16.56 -12.40 10.41
C GLY A 37 15.31 -11.55 10.53
N GLU A 38 15.47 -10.36 11.06
CA GLU A 38 14.42 -9.36 11.19
C GLU A 38 14.71 -8.16 10.28
N VAL A 39 13.64 -7.48 9.85
CA VAL A 39 13.76 -6.25 9.06
C VAL A 39 12.99 -5.11 9.71
N ILE A 40 13.65 -3.97 9.86
CA ILE A 40 12.95 -2.69 10.01
C ILE A 40 12.74 -2.12 8.61
N SER A 41 11.49 -2.14 8.14
CA SER A 41 11.18 -1.84 6.75
C SER A 41 11.48 -0.39 6.35
N VAL A 42 11.26 0.60 7.22
CA VAL A 42 11.53 2.02 6.94
C VAL A 42 12.46 2.65 7.97
N GLY A 43 12.17 2.50 9.25
CA GLY A 43 12.97 3.07 10.34
C GLY A 43 12.31 2.86 11.68
N LYS A 44 13.11 2.86 12.74
CA LYS A 44 12.62 2.70 14.10
C LYS A 44 11.73 3.88 14.50
N GLY A 45 10.59 3.60 15.09
CA GLY A 45 9.58 4.60 15.48
C GLY A 45 8.68 5.05 14.33
N ILE A 46 8.76 4.40 13.15
CA ILE A 46 7.93 4.72 11.99
C ILE A 46 7.06 3.50 11.68
N ALA A 47 5.75 3.63 11.91
CA ALA A 47 4.74 2.69 11.40
C ALA A 47 4.46 3.03 9.92
N PRO A 48 5.05 2.33 8.96
CA PRO A 48 5.04 2.79 7.57
C PRO A 48 3.73 2.43 6.86
N GLU A 49 3.35 3.27 5.90
CA GLU A 49 2.40 2.89 4.86
C GLU A 49 3.09 1.97 3.83
N SER A 50 2.32 1.10 3.16
CA SER A 50 2.87 0.06 2.26
C SER A 50 3.73 0.65 1.12
N ASP A 51 3.41 1.83 0.60
CA ASP A 51 4.14 2.45 -0.51
C ASP A 51 5.61 2.73 -0.17
N ILE A 52 5.88 3.45 0.93
CA ILE A 52 7.25 3.75 1.34
C ILE A 52 7.99 2.49 1.81
N ALA A 53 7.27 1.56 2.46
CA ALA A 53 7.83 0.30 2.88
C ALA A 53 8.27 -0.56 1.68
N VAL A 54 7.42 -0.70 0.65
CA VAL A 54 7.75 -1.46 -0.56
C VAL A 54 8.91 -0.84 -1.31
N PHE A 55 8.96 0.49 -1.49
CA PHE A 55 10.13 1.14 -2.07
C PHE A 55 11.42 0.81 -1.30
N ASN A 56 11.37 0.91 0.02
CA ASN A 56 12.52 0.59 0.86
C ASN A 56 12.92 -0.88 0.73
N MET A 57 11.98 -1.80 0.84
CA MET A 57 12.25 -3.24 0.71
C MET A 57 12.80 -3.63 -0.67
N LEU A 58 12.51 -2.84 -1.71
CA LEU A 58 13.11 -2.98 -3.04
C LEU A 58 14.44 -2.23 -3.20
N GLY A 59 14.96 -1.60 -2.13
CA GLY A 59 16.28 -0.95 -2.11
C GLY A 59 16.28 0.55 -2.32
N TYR A 60 15.11 1.21 -2.31
CA TYR A 60 14.97 2.66 -2.54
C TYR A 60 14.69 3.39 -1.22
N LYS A 61 15.72 3.97 -0.64
CA LYS A 61 15.61 4.77 0.58
C LYS A 61 15.43 6.24 0.22
N PHE A 62 14.26 6.79 0.52
CA PHE A 62 14.02 8.23 0.40
C PHE A 62 14.61 8.97 1.59
N LYS A 63 15.26 10.11 1.32
CA LYS A 63 15.63 11.05 2.37
C LYS A 63 14.40 11.80 2.85
N HIS A 64 14.50 12.36 4.04
CA HIS A 64 13.44 13.19 4.61
C HIS A 64 12.97 14.25 3.58
N ASN A 65 11.67 14.34 3.32
CA ASN A 65 11.04 15.20 2.31
C ASN A 65 11.30 14.87 0.82
N ASP A 66 12.03 13.81 0.49
CA ASP A 66 12.17 13.37 -0.92
C ASP A 66 11.03 12.45 -1.36
N TYR A 67 10.24 11.95 -0.42
CA TYR A 67 9.08 11.13 -0.74
C TYR A 67 7.98 11.99 -1.37
N VAL A 68 7.44 11.50 -2.48
CA VAL A 68 6.57 12.30 -3.37
C VAL A 68 5.10 12.28 -3.00
N GLY A 69 4.71 11.47 -2.02
CA GLY A 69 3.32 11.26 -1.61
C GLY A 69 2.64 10.11 -2.37
N ARG A 70 1.83 9.35 -1.63
CA ARG A 70 1.13 8.16 -2.14
C ARG A 70 0.14 8.50 -3.25
N GLY A 71 -0.45 9.71 -3.25
CA GLY A 71 -1.34 10.16 -4.30
C GLY A 71 -0.72 10.09 -5.70
N VAL A 72 0.56 10.47 -5.83
CA VAL A 72 1.30 10.38 -7.11
C VAL A 72 1.53 8.93 -7.50
N VAL A 73 1.93 8.08 -6.56
CA VAL A 73 2.20 6.67 -6.83
C VAL A 73 0.93 5.97 -7.33
N GLU A 74 -0.20 6.17 -6.66
CA GLU A 74 -1.48 5.59 -7.06
C GLU A 74 -1.99 6.19 -8.39
N ALA A 75 -1.78 7.50 -8.65
CA ALA A 75 -2.14 8.11 -9.93
C ALA A 75 -1.41 7.45 -11.11
N VAL A 76 -0.12 7.21 -10.96
CA VAL A 76 0.67 6.47 -11.97
C VAL A 76 0.15 5.04 -12.13
N GLY A 77 -0.15 4.37 -11.02
CA GLY A 77 -0.60 2.97 -11.01
C GLY A 77 -1.94 2.71 -11.69
N ILE A 78 -2.80 3.73 -11.78
CA ILE A 78 -4.08 3.65 -12.50
C ILE A 78 -4.04 4.33 -13.87
N GLY A 79 -2.84 4.74 -14.33
CA GLY A 79 -2.63 5.29 -15.67
C GLY A 79 -3.13 6.72 -15.86
N ILE A 80 -3.28 7.51 -14.78
CA ILE A 80 -3.57 8.96 -14.92
C ILE A 80 -2.37 9.65 -15.58
N ASP A 81 -2.64 10.49 -16.60
CA ASP A 81 -1.64 11.40 -17.18
C ASP A 81 -1.23 12.43 -16.12
N PHE A 82 -0.21 12.06 -15.33
CA PHE A 82 0.36 12.90 -14.28
C PHE A 82 1.68 13.51 -14.76
N LYS A 83 1.83 14.82 -14.57
CA LYS A 83 3.04 15.58 -14.89
C LYS A 83 3.57 16.30 -13.65
N ASN A 84 4.87 16.49 -13.57
CA ASN A 84 5.45 17.31 -12.49
C ASN A 84 4.82 18.71 -12.52
N GLY A 85 4.33 19.14 -11.36
CA GLY A 85 3.55 20.37 -11.20
C GLY A 85 2.03 20.16 -11.10
N ASP A 86 1.50 18.99 -11.51
CA ASP A 86 0.15 18.58 -11.11
C ASP A 86 0.09 18.29 -9.61
N LEU A 87 -1.08 18.36 -9.01
CA LEU A 87 -1.35 17.84 -7.68
C LEU A 87 -2.06 16.49 -7.80
N ALA A 88 -1.51 15.45 -7.19
CA ALA A 88 -2.22 14.20 -6.97
C ALA A 88 -2.52 14.01 -5.49
N LEU A 89 -3.74 13.56 -5.19
CA LEU A 89 -4.23 13.29 -3.85
C LEU A 89 -4.89 11.92 -3.82
N ARG A 90 -4.71 11.21 -2.72
CA ARG A 90 -5.52 10.05 -2.40
C ARG A 90 -6.82 10.51 -1.76
N GLY A 91 -7.93 9.89 -2.12
CA GLY A 91 -9.24 10.20 -1.58
C GLY A 91 -9.99 8.95 -1.11
N ASN A 92 -10.92 9.17 -0.21
CA ASN A 92 -11.92 8.17 0.17
C ASN A 92 -13.31 8.76 0.03
N PHE A 93 -14.23 8.02 -0.59
CA PHE A 93 -15.66 8.31 -0.38
C PHE A 93 -16.01 8.08 1.07
N ALA A 94 -16.74 9.02 1.64
CA ALA A 94 -17.21 8.99 3.02
C ALA A 94 -18.70 9.34 3.12
N THR A 95 -19.30 9.01 4.26
CA THR A 95 -20.68 9.36 4.58
C THR A 95 -20.68 10.37 5.72
N LEU A 96 -21.32 11.51 5.50
CA LEU A 96 -21.61 12.53 6.50
C LEU A 96 -23.07 12.45 6.94
N ASP A 97 -23.34 12.86 8.17
CA ASP A 97 -24.69 13.16 8.65
C ASP A 97 -25.16 14.57 8.21
N ASN A 98 -26.35 14.97 8.67
CA ASN A 98 -26.92 16.27 8.34
C ASN A 98 -26.17 17.46 8.98
N ASN A 99 -25.33 17.23 9.98
CA ASN A 99 -24.48 18.22 10.64
C ASN A 99 -23.05 18.24 10.08
N GLU A 100 -22.82 17.55 8.97
CA GLU A 100 -21.52 17.39 8.31
C GLU A 100 -20.48 16.67 9.19
N VAL A 101 -20.95 15.84 10.13
CA VAL A 101 -20.09 14.94 10.90
C VAL A 101 -19.85 13.66 10.11
N ILE A 102 -18.63 13.20 10.10
CA ILE A 102 -18.23 11.95 9.41
C ILE A 102 -18.74 10.78 10.23
N ILE A 103 -19.74 10.07 9.71
CA ILE A 103 -20.31 8.87 10.34
C ILE A 103 -19.75 7.56 9.76
N ASP A 104 -19.16 7.64 8.56
CA ASP A 104 -18.47 6.51 7.95
C ASP A 104 -17.39 7.00 6.97
N ARG A 105 -16.13 6.80 7.32
CA ARG A 105 -14.97 7.24 6.52
C ARG A 105 -14.73 6.39 5.27
N ARG A 106 -15.49 5.33 5.08
CA ARG A 106 -15.36 4.37 3.97
C ARG A 106 -16.66 4.14 3.23
N ALA A 107 -17.72 4.90 3.54
CA ALA A 107 -19.06 4.82 2.94
C ALA A 107 -19.58 3.38 2.79
N GLY A 108 -19.38 2.53 3.81
CA GLY A 108 -19.76 1.13 3.82
C GLY A 108 -18.71 0.17 3.25
N ARG A 109 -17.51 0.65 2.94
CA ARG A 109 -16.36 -0.08 2.34
C ARG A 109 -16.59 -0.52 0.89
N LYS A 110 -17.53 -1.42 0.65
CA LYS A 110 -17.80 -1.97 -0.69
C LYS A 110 -18.75 -1.06 -1.46
N ILE A 111 -18.22 -0.39 -2.46
CA ILE A 111 -18.99 0.49 -3.35
C ILE A 111 -19.05 -0.16 -4.72
N GLU A 112 -20.25 -0.21 -5.30
CA GLU A 112 -20.38 -0.69 -6.67
C GLU A 112 -19.63 0.24 -7.62
N LYS A 113 -18.88 -0.35 -8.54
CA LYS A 113 -18.09 0.35 -9.53
C LYS A 113 -18.91 1.40 -10.28
N TYR A 114 -20.11 1.06 -10.68
CA TYR A 114 -21.03 1.97 -11.38
C TYR A 114 -21.36 3.22 -10.55
N ASP A 115 -21.66 3.06 -9.26
CA ASP A 115 -21.98 4.19 -8.38
C ASP A 115 -20.79 5.12 -8.21
N ALA A 116 -19.59 4.55 -7.98
CA ALA A 116 -18.36 5.31 -7.82
C ALA A 116 -17.99 6.10 -9.08
N GLU A 117 -18.04 5.44 -10.26
CA GLU A 117 -17.71 6.06 -11.55
C GLU A 117 -18.73 7.12 -11.97
N SER A 118 -20.02 6.90 -11.67
CA SER A 118 -21.07 7.87 -12.00
C SER A 118 -20.88 9.16 -11.18
N ILE A 119 -20.67 9.04 -9.87
CA ILE A 119 -20.42 10.19 -9.00
C ILE A 119 -19.11 10.91 -9.39
N ALA A 120 -18.07 10.15 -9.71
CA ALA A 120 -16.80 10.74 -10.15
C ALA A 120 -16.99 11.59 -11.41
N ARG A 121 -17.75 11.10 -12.39
CA ARG A 121 -18.08 11.83 -13.62
C ARG A 121 -18.91 13.08 -13.34
N GLU A 122 -19.95 12.98 -12.49
CA GLU A 122 -20.75 14.13 -12.08
C GLU A 122 -19.87 15.25 -11.48
N ILE A 123 -18.87 14.87 -10.68
CA ILE A 123 -17.92 15.81 -10.08
C ILE A 123 -17.01 16.43 -11.16
N GLU A 124 -16.41 15.63 -12.03
CA GLU A 124 -15.53 16.11 -13.09
C GLU A 124 -16.25 17.11 -14.03
N GLU A 125 -17.49 16.84 -14.38
CA GLU A 125 -18.29 17.67 -15.30
C GLU A 125 -18.79 18.98 -14.66
N GLN A 126 -18.96 19.03 -13.35
CA GLN A 126 -19.62 20.15 -12.67
C GLN A 126 -18.66 21.00 -11.81
N VAL A 127 -17.48 20.48 -11.45
CA VAL A 127 -16.51 21.29 -10.71
C VAL A 127 -15.95 22.37 -11.62
N ASN A 128 -16.07 23.62 -11.17
CA ASN A 128 -15.57 24.80 -11.89
C ASN A 128 -14.70 25.63 -10.95
N PHE A 129 -13.39 25.59 -11.18
CA PHE A 129 -12.45 26.30 -10.34
C PHE A 129 -12.44 27.82 -10.61
N SER A 130 -12.07 28.61 -9.61
CA SER A 130 -11.80 30.04 -9.78
C SER A 130 -10.61 30.31 -10.72
N ASP A 131 -9.65 29.39 -10.82
CA ASP A 131 -8.64 29.38 -11.85
C ASP A 131 -9.20 28.73 -13.14
N PRO A 132 -9.41 29.50 -14.23
CA PRO A 132 -10.00 28.98 -15.47
C PRO A 132 -9.10 27.95 -16.17
N ASN A 133 -7.84 27.85 -15.80
CA ASN A 133 -6.90 26.88 -16.35
C ASN A 133 -6.81 25.60 -15.48
N ALA A 134 -7.51 25.57 -14.34
CA ALA A 134 -7.52 24.39 -13.50
C ALA A 134 -8.52 23.34 -14.02
N SER A 135 -8.12 22.09 -13.90
CA SER A 135 -8.95 20.93 -14.23
C SER A 135 -8.75 19.82 -13.22
N VAL A 136 -9.77 18.97 -13.07
CA VAL A 136 -9.71 17.83 -12.15
C VAL A 136 -9.99 16.53 -12.89
N ILE A 137 -9.33 15.45 -12.45
CA ILE A 137 -9.70 14.06 -12.71
C ILE A 137 -10.04 13.41 -11.37
N VAL A 138 -11.15 12.70 -11.32
CA VAL A 138 -11.62 11.94 -10.17
C VAL A 138 -11.70 10.47 -10.55
N ALA A 139 -10.73 9.68 -10.14
CA ALA A 139 -10.61 8.29 -10.56
C ALA A 139 -10.89 7.33 -9.40
N PRO A 140 -12.07 6.71 -9.32
CA PRO A 140 -12.33 5.61 -8.40
C PRO A 140 -11.38 4.44 -8.65
N THR A 141 -10.95 3.80 -7.58
CA THR A 141 -10.04 2.66 -7.65
C THR A 141 -10.68 1.41 -7.07
N ILE A 142 -10.30 0.98 -5.89
CA ILE A 142 -10.85 -0.21 -5.24
C ILE A 142 -11.73 0.22 -4.07
N ASP A 143 -12.93 -0.34 -4.01
CA ASP A 143 -13.91 -0.10 -2.94
C ASP A 143 -14.26 1.39 -2.79
N HIS A 144 -13.95 1.99 -1.64
CA HIS A 144 -14.22 3.40 -1.31
C HIS A 144 -13.10 4.36 -1.72
N ARG A 145 -12.01 3.86 -2.31
CA ARG A 145 -10.81 4.64 -2.61
C ARG A 145 -10.90 5.30 -3.98
N LEU A 146 -10.26 6.46 -4.08
CA LEU A 146 -10.12 7.19 -5.34
C LEU A 146 -8.82 8.00 -5.36
N VAL A 147 -8.41 8.38 -6.55
CA VAL A 147 -7.32 9.31 -6.80
C VAL A 147 -7.87 10.57 -7.42
N ILE A 148 -7.43 11.73 -6.93
CA ILE A 148 -7.75 13.04 -7.50
C ILE A 148 -6.47 13.61 -8.11
N ARG A 149 -6.54 14.07 -9.36
CA ARG A 149 -5.51 14.85 -9.98
C ARG A 149 -6.07 16.24 -10.29
N ILE A 150 -5.46 17.29 -9.73
CA ILE A 150 -5.72 18.69 -10.12
C ILE A 150 -4.53 19.18 -10.94
N ARG A 151 -4.82 19.82 -12.06
CA ARG A 151 -3.84 20.44 -12.95
C ARG A 151 -4.21 21.90 -13.15
N SER A 152 -3.21 22.79 -13.19
CA SER A 152 -3.32 24.20 -13.56
C SER A 152 -2.15 24.54 -14.50
N ASN A 153 -2.19 25.72 -15.11
CA ASN A 153 -1.04 26.25 -15.82
C ASN A 153 0.11 26.62 -14.88
N GLU A 154 -0.22 26.95 -13.63
CA GLU A 154 0.74 27.17 -12.55
C GLU A 154 1.13 25.83 -11.90
N SER A 155 2.40 25.72 -11.51
CA SER A 155 2.87 24.55 -10.78
C SER A 155 2.26 24.49 -9.40
N LEU A 156 1.57 23.40 -9.08
CA LEU A 156 0.94 23.17 -7.79
C LEU A 156 1.94 22.60 -6.77
N SER A 157 1.67 22.82 -5.49
CA SER A 157 2.53 22.36 -4.39
C SER A 157 1.87 21.23 -3.61
N SER A 158 2.67 20.24 -3.23
CA SER A 158 2.22 19.22 -2.28
C SER A 158 2.32 19.68 -0.81
N ASN A 159 2.84 20.89 -0.54
CA ASN A 159 3.04 21.37 0.82
C ASN A 159 1.77 22.00 1.40
N ILE A 160 0.76 21.17 1.59
CA ILE A 160 -0.59 21.50 2.06
C ILE A 160 -1.03 20.50 3.13
N THR A 161 -2.03 20.87 3.95
CA THR A 161 -2.66 19.94 4.90
C THR A 161 -3.69 19.04 4.23
N ASN A 162 -4.05 17.94 4.88
CA ASN A 162 -5.11 17.04 4.45
C ASN A 162 -6.50 17.63 4.74
N THR A 163 -7.55 17.20 4.02
CA THR A 163 -8.95 17.42 4.44
C THR A 163 -9.49 16.23 5.22
N ASP A 164 -8.82 15.08 5.20
CA ASP A 164 -9.13 13.92 6.03
C ASP A 164 -8.61 14.14 7.46
N PRO A 165 -9.49 14.32 8.45
CA PRO A 165 -9.10 14.66 9.83
C PRO A 165 -8.36 13.52 10.55
N ALA A 166 -8.47 12.29 10.07
CA ALA A 166 -7.81 11.14 10.70
C ALA A 166 -6.36 10.94 10.29
N TYR A 167 -5.83 11.78 9.42
CA TYR A 167 -4.44 11.73 8.98
C TYR A 167 -3.76 13.08 9.11
N GLN A 168 -2.51 13.04 9.52
CA GLN A 168 -1.63 14.20 9.48
C GLN A 168 -0.44 13.90 8.56
N ARG A 169 0.22 14.96 8.10
CA ARG A 169 1.45 14.84 7.35
C ARG A 169 2.65 15.03 8.28
N VAL A 170 3.50 14.02 8.36
CA VAL A 170 4.75 14.07 9.14
C VAL A 170 5.89 13.75 8.19
N ALA A 171 6.81 14.68 8.01
CA ALA A 171 7.97 14.50 7.14
C ALA A 171 7.64 14.08 5.69
N GLY A 172 6.54 14.60 5.15
CA GLY A 172 6.06 14.26 3.80
C GLY A 172 5.20 12.99 3.72
N MET A 173 5.12 12.20 4.78
CA MET A 173 4.36 10.96 4.85
C MET A 173 2.99 11.17 5.50
N GLY A 174 1.97 10.44 5.04
CA GLY A 174 0.68 10.34 5.72
C GLY A 174 0.82 9.47 6.98
N VAL A 175 0.43 10.00 8.13
CA VAL A 175 0.45 9.26 9.40
C VAL A 175 -0.95 9.32 10.00
N ALA A 176 -1.49 8.15 10.37
CA ALA A 176 -2.78 8.09 11.04
C ALA A 176 -2.71 8.77 12.42
N LYS A 177 -3.73 9.58 12.74
CA LYS A 177 -3.93 10.14 14.08
C LYS A 177 -4.73 9.16 14.94
N ALA A 178 -4.57 9.21 16.25
CA ALA A 178 -5.55 8.63 17.16
C ALA A 178 -6.88 9.36 16.96
N VAL A 179 -7.88 8.65 16.45
CA VAL A 179 -9.17 9.25 16.03
C VAL A 179 -10.09 9.32 17.23
N THR A 180 -10.61 10.53 17.51
CA THR A 180 -11.73 10.77 18.42
C THR A 180 -13.04 10.83 17.65
N ASP A 181 -14.17 10.64 18.33
CA ASP A 181 -15.51 10.74 17.73
C ASP A 181 -15.82 12.15 17.20
N PHE A 182 -16.84 12.27 16.35
CA PHE A 182 -17.39 13.53 15.81
C PHE A 182 -16.44 14.33 14.91
N LEU A 183 -15.62 13.65 14.10
CA LEU A 183 -14.76 14.33 13.13
C LEU A 183 -15.56 15.03 12.03
N LYS A 184 -15.09 16.20 11.62
CA LYS A 184 -15.56 16.92 10.41
C LYS A 184 -14.43 17.00 9.39
N ILE A 185 -14.81 17.26 8.13
CA ILE A 185 -13.83 17.55 7.07
C ILE A 185 -13.01 18.77 7.50
N GLU A 186 -11.70 18.65 7.44
CA GLU A 186 -10.81 19.77 7.73
C GLU A 186 -10.64 20.66 6.49
N LYS A 187 -10.46 21.96 6.71
CA LYS A 187 -10.04 22.88 5.65
C LYS A 187 -8.58 22.64 5.32
N CYS A 188 -8.26 22.64 4.02
CA CYS A 188 -6.89 22.55 3.55
C CYS A 188 -6.17 23.89 3.74
N PHE A 189 -4.98 23.88 4.33
CA PHE A 189 -4.12 25.06 4.55
C PHE A 189 -2.77 24.85 3.87
N PRO A 190 -2.13 25.92 3.37
CA PRO A 190 -0.75 25.87 2.93
C PRO A 190 0.16 25.67 4.16
N LEU A 191 1.22 24.88 4.00
CA LEU A 191 2.23 24.64 5.05
C LEU A 191 3.45 25.57 4.92
N ASP A 192 3.45 26.44 3.89
CA ASP A 192 4.43 27.51 3.68
C ASP A 192 3.75 28.73 3.03
N GLU A 193 4.50 29.82 2.89
CA GLU A 193 4.03 31.10 2.36
C GLU A 193 4.10 31.21 0.83
N THR A 194 4.48 30.15 0.11
CA THR A 194 4.62 30.21 -1.35
C THR A 194 3.27 30.41 -2.05
N SER A 195 3.28 31.09 -3.20
CA SER A 195 2.09 31.27 -4.02
C SER A 195 1.50 29.94 -4.48
N SER A 196 2.36 28.98 -4.81
CA SER A 196 1.94 27.66 -5.25
C SER A 196 1.21 26.88 -4.14
N SER A 197 1.69 26.90 -2.89
CA SER A 197 1.00 26.24 -1.77
C SER A 197 -0.34 26.92 -1.45
N LYS A 198 -0.41 28.27 -1.52
CA LYS A 198 -1.65 29.01 -1.34
C LYS A 198 -2.67 28.71 -2.43
N LEU A 199 -2.25 28.73 -3.70
CA LEU A 199 -3.09 28.36 -4.84
C LEU A 199 -3.61 26.92 -4.68
N THR A 200 -2.73 25.98 -4.37
CA THR A 200 -3.09 24.57 -4.22
C THR A 200 -4.12 24.36 -3.11
N ALA A 201 -3.91 24.98 -1.94
CA ALA A 201 -4.87 24.89 -0.83
C ALA A 201 -6.24 25.47 -1.20
N ASN A 202 -6.28 26.56 -1.97
CA ASN A 202 -7.53 27.14 -2.46
C ASN A 202 -8.25 26.18 -3.42
N LEU A 203 -7.56 25.63 -4.42
CA LEU A 203 -8.16 24.67 -5.38
C LEU A 203 -8.67 23.40 -4.67
N VAL A 204 -7.96 22.87 -3.67
CA VAL A 204 -8.42 21.74 -2.87
C VAL A 204 -9.67 22.08 -2.07
N ASN A 205 -9.75 23.27 -1.51
CA ASN A 205 -10.95 23.72 -0.77
C ASN A 205 -12.14 23.94 -1.72
N GLU A 206 -11.93 24.53 -2.89
CA GLU A 206 -12.95 24.69 -3.93
C GLU A 206 -13.49 23.33 -4.39
N PHE A 207 -12.59 22.39 -4.70
CA PHE A 207 -12.96 21.02 -5.04
C PHE A 207 -13.79 20.38 -3.92
N THR A 208 -13.35 20.47 -2.67
CA THR A 208 -14.04 19.88 -1.52
C THR A 208 -15.45 20.45 -1.36
N ALA A 209 -15.61 21.77 -1.41
CA ALA A 209 -16.91 22.42 -1.25
C ALA A 209 -17.87 22.09 -2.41
N GLN A 210 -17.37 22.13 -3.66
CA GLN A 210 -18.18 21.86 -4.83
C GLN A 210 -18.57 20.38 -4.92
N SER A 211 -17.64 19.45 -4.68
CA SER A 211 -17.92 18.01 -4.69
C SER A 211 -18.97 17.64 -3.63
N LEU A 212 -18.93 18.20 -2.44
CA LEU A 212 -19.99 18.06 -1.42
C LEU A 212 -21.36 18.48 -1.95
N SER A 213 -21.43 19.65 -2.60
CA SER A 213 -22.69 20.19 -3.15
C SER A 213 -23.23 19.32 -4.29
N ILE A 214 -22.36 18.84 -5.18
CA ILE A 214 -22.69 17.97 -6.31
C ILE A 214 -23.21 16.63 -5.77
N MET A 215 -22.48 15.98 -4.89
CA MET A 215 -22.84 14.70 -4.32
C MET A 215 -24.15 14.70 -3.52
N LYS A 216 -24.47 15.84 -2.84
CA LYS A 216 -25.77 16.00 -2.16
C LYS A 216 -26.96 15.98 -3.14
N LYS A 217 -26.77 16.40 -4.39
CA LYS A 217 -27.81 16.47 -5.42
C LYS A 217 -27.83 15.23 -6.34
N SER A 218 -26.81 14.38 -6.27
CA SER A 218 -26.63 13.23 -7.15
C SER A 218 -27.82 12.25 -7.08
N GLU A 219 -28.33 11.87 -8.24
CA GLU A 219 -29.36 10.82 -8.35
C GLU A 219 -28.87 9.47 -7.86
N VAL A 220 -27.58 9.18 -8.03
CA VAL A 220 -26.95 7.96 -7.52
C VAL A 220 -27.10 7.89 -6.00
N ASN A 221 -26.84 8.97 -5.29
CA ASN A 221 -27.02 9.04 -3.84
C ASN A 221 -28.49 8.93 -3.41
N GLN A 222 -29.42 9.50 -4.17
CA GLN A 222 -30.85 9.34 -3.90
C GLN A 222 -31.28 7.85 -4.03
N GLN A 223 -30.79 7.16 -5.07
CA GLN A 223 -31.05 5.74 -5.26
C GLN A 223 -30.37 4.87 -4.19
N ARG A 224 -29.16 5.20 -3.78
CA ARG A 224 -28.45 4.51 -2.68
C ARG A 224 -29.23 4.67 -1.37
N GLY A 225 -29.70 5.86 -1.04
CA GLY A 225 -30.52 6.11 0.14
C GLY A 225 -31.83 5.32 0.14
N LYS A 226 -32.54 5.26 -1.00
CA LYS A 226 -33.75 4.42 -1.16
C LYS A 226 -33.48 2.92 -0.95
N LYS A 227 -32.28 2.45 -1.25
CA LYS A 227 -31.83 1.05 -1.04
C LYS A 227 -31.22 0.81 0.34
N GLY A 228 -31.25 1.79 1.26
CA GLY A 228 -30.65 1.68 2.59
C GLY A 228 -29.12 1.60 2.60
N LYS A 229 -28.46 1.97 1.49
CA LYS A 229 -26.99 1.97 1.39
C LYS A 229 -26.43 3.28 1.98
N LYS A 230 -25.18 3.23 2.43
CA LYS A 230 -24.45 4.43 2.84
C LYS A 230 -24.31 5.40 1.66
N LEU A 231 -24.49 6.69 1.91
CA LEU A 231 -24.32 7.72 0.88
C LEU A 231 -22.85 7.95 0.60
N LEU A 232 -22.54 8.27 -0.65
CA LEU A 232 -21.24 8.76 -1.09
C LEU A 232 -21.33 10.30 -1.13
N ASN A 233 -21.41 10.96 0.02
CA ASN A 233 -21.72 12.39 0.07
C ASN A 233 -20.56 13.27 0.51
N SER A 234 -19.35 12.68 0.57
CA SER A 234 -18.10 13.39 0.85
C SER A 234 -16.90 12.65 0.25
N ILE A 235 -15.82 13.40 0.00
CA ILE A 235 -14.50 12.89 -0.32
C ILE A 235 -13.50 13.45 0.70
N LEU A 236 -12.79 12.55 1.38
CA LEU A 236 -11.73 12.88 2.33
C LEU A 236 -10.37 12.75 1.62
N LEU A 237 -9.60 13.85 1.56
CA LEU A 237 -8.36 13.96 0.79
C LEU A 237 -7.12 13.94 1.67
N ARG A 238 -6.08 13.23 1.21
CA ARG A 238 -4.77 13.12 1.87
C ARG A 238 -3.66 12.72 0.91
N ASP A 239 -2.45 12.61 1.41
CA ASP A 239 -1.26 12.08 0.71
C ASP A 239 -0.91 12.85 -0.56
N ALA A 240 -0.95 14.20 -0.44
CA ALA A 240 -0.65 15.13 -1.53
C ALA A 240 0.75 14.94 -2.09
N GLY A 241 0.87 14.89 -3.42
CA GLY A 241 2.13 14.88 -4.13
C GLY A 241 2.04 15.68 -5.43
N ASN A 242 3.17 16.24 -5.89
CA ASN A 242 3.20 17.12 -7.06
C ASN A 242 4.35 16.84 -8.04
N LYS A 243 5.09 15.77 -7.82
CA LYS A 243 6.22 15.38 -8.70
C LYS A 243 6.39 13.86 -8.71
N LEU A 244 6.91 13.32 -9.80
CA LEU A 244 7.36 11.92 -9.85
C LEU A 244 8.65 11.75 -9.05
N PRO A 245 8.86 10.61 -8.38
CA PRO A 245 10.12 10.34 -7.71
C PRO A 245 11.24 10.16 -8.73
N ILE A 246 12.40 10.77 -8.44
CA ILE A 246 13.61 10.58 -9.25
C ILE A 246 14.34 9.36 -8.71
N VAL A 247 14.16 8.23 -9.35
CA VAL A 247 14.76 6.96 -8.95
C VAL A 247 15.41 6.25 -10.14
N LYS A 248 16.48 5.51 -9.88
CA LYS A 248 17.10 4.66 -10.90
C LYS A 248 16.18 3.48 -11.18
N PRO A 249 15.93 3.09 -12.46
CA PRO A 249 15.19 1.86 -12.76
C PRO A 249 15.78 0.64 -12.03
N ILE A 250 14.92 -0.27 -11.55
CA ILE A 250 15.39 -1.40 -10.72
C ILE A 250 16.33 -2.33 -11.49
N ASN A 251 16.09 -2.50 -12.79
CA ASN A 251 16.97 -3.29 -13.66
C ASN A 251 18.39 -2.72 -13.71
N ASP A 252 18.51 -1.40 -13.73
CA ASP A 252 19.80 -0.72 -13.74
C ASP A 252 20.44 -0.71 -12.35
N LEU A 253 19.61 -0.63 -11.28
CA LEU A 253 20.10 -0.63 -9.91
C LEU A 253 20.83 -1.93 -9.57
N TYR A 254 20.26 -3.06 -9.99
CA TYR A 254 20.77 -4.39 -9.66
C TYR A 254 21.47 -5.11 -10.82
N ALA A 255 21.48 -4.52 -12.03
CA ALA A 255 21.96 -5.15 -13.27
C ALA A 255 21.28 -6.53 -13.52
N MET A 256 19.97 -6.60 -13.29
CA MET A 256 19.14 -7.82 -13.38
C MET A 256 17.80 -7.46 -14.03
N LYS A 257 17.20 -8.41 -14.74
CA LYS A 257 15.83 -8.25 -15.27
C LYS A 257 14.81 -8.53 -14.14
N PHE A 258 14.26 -7.48 -13.57
CA PHE A 258 13.18 -7.54 -12.58
C PHE A 258 11.82 -7.46 -13.24
N SER A 259 10.90 -8.23 -12.71
CA SER A 259 9.47 -8.10 -13.00
C SER A 259 8.65 -8.27 -11.72
N CYS A 260 7.34 -8.06 -11.80
CA CYS A 260 6.49 -8.17 -10.64
C CYS A 260 5.12 -8.79 -10.94
N ILE A 261 4.49 -9.28 -9.88
CA ILE A 261 3.08 -9.68 -9.80
C ILE A 261 2.49 -8.91 -8.64
N VAL A 262 1.64 -7.94 -8.94
CA VAL A 262 1.06 -6.99 -8.00
C VAL A 262 -0.38 -6.68 -8.42
N ASP A 263 -1.23 -6.28 -7.47
CA ASP A 263 -2.66 -6.14 -7.71
C ASP A 263 -3.21 -4.73 -7.42
N MET A 264 -2.65 -4.05 -6.42
CA MET A 264 -3.21 -2.77 -5.98
C MET A 264 -2.61 -1.59 -6.75
N PRO A 265 -3.36 -0.50 -6.94
CA PRO A 265 -2.85 0.70 -7.62
C PRO A 265 -1.50 1.19 -7.10
N VAL A 266 -1.26 1.10 -5.80
CA VAL A 266 0.00 1.54 -5.20
C VAL A 266 1.20 0.71 -5.67
N GLU A 267 1.09 -0.63 -5.66
CA GLU A 267 2.19 -1.50 -6.10
C GLU A 267 2.36 -1.45 -7.62
N ILE A 268 1.26 -1.30 -8.38
CA ILE A 268 1.32 -1.08 -9.83
C ILE A 268 2.06 0.24 -10.11
N GLY A 269 1.74 1.31 -9.37
CA GLY A 269 2.45 2.59 -9.49
C GLY A 269 3.93 2.49 -9.16
N ILE A 270 4.30 1.75 -8.12
CA ILE A 270 5.69 1.47 -7.80
C ILE A 270 6.37 0.72 -8.96
N SER A 271 5.71 -0.29 -9.51
CA SER A 271 6.28 -1.07 -10.62
C SER A 271 6.53 -0.22 -11.87
N GLU A 272 5.60 0.67 -12.21
CA GLU A 272 5.73 1.62 -13.33
C GLU A 272 6.87 2.63 -13.09
N ILE A 273 6.95 3.19 -11.87
CA ILE A 273 8.02 4.12 -11.47
C ILE A 273 9.39 3.44 -11.55
N LEU A 274 9.49 2.21 -11.07
CA LEU A 274 10.74 1.42 -11.06
C LEU A 274 11.03 0.73 -12.40
N LYS A 275 10.13 0.85 -13.39
CA LYS A 275 10.24 0.23 -14.72
C LYS A 275 10.32 -1.29 -14.67
N MET A 276 9.55 -1.93 -13.78
CA MET A 276 9.38 -3.38 -13.74
C MET A 276 8.36 -3.83 -14.78
N LYS A 277 8.61 -4.97 -15.42
CA LYS A 277 7.59 -5.65 -16.22
C LYS A 277 6.55 -6.28 -15.29
N THR A 278 5.27 -5.93 -15.46
CA THR A 278 4.18 -6.48 -14.65
C THR A 278 3.54 -7.69 -15.35
N TYR A 279 3.31 -8.77 -14.59
CA TYR A 279 2.57 -9.95 -15.05
C TYR A 279 1.21 -9.99 -14.33
N SER A 280 0.14 -10.18 -15.09
CA SER A 280 -1.20 -10.42 -14.53
C SER A 280 -1.36 -11.86 -14.07
N ALA A 281 -1.85 -12.06 -12.86
CA ALA A 281 -2.00 -13.38 -12.26
C ALA A 281 -3.32 -13.54 -11.48
N GLY A 282 -4.41 -13.03 -12.01
CA GLY A 282 -5.73 -13.12 -11.39
C GLY A 282 -6.02 -12.00 -10.39
N GLY A 283 -6.89 -12.26 -9.42
CA GLY A 283 -7.28 -11.32 -8.37
C GLY A 283 -6.44 -11.44 -7.09
N LEU A 284 -6.83 -10.68 -6.07
CA LEU A 284 -6.08 -10.57 -4.80
C LEU A 284 -5.77 -11.94 -4.15
N ALA A 285 -6.75 -12.84 -4.11
CA ALA A 285 -6.65 -14.15 -3.46
C ALA A 285 -6.26 -15.32 -4.39
N ASP A 286 -5.94 -15.04 -5.66
CA ASP A 286 -5.54 -16.09 -6.62
C ASP A 286 -4.08 -16.53 -6.39
N TYR A 287 -3.76 -16.94 -5.17
CA TYR A 287 -2.41 -17.29 -4.72
C TYR A 287 -1.74 -18.37 -5.57
N GLU A 288 -2.47 -19.44 -5.90
CA GLU A 288 -1.98 -20.54 -6.75
C GLU A 288 -1.58 -20.04 -8.14
N LYS A 289 -2.41 -19.23 -8.77
CA LYS A 289 -2.13 -18.65 -10.08
C LYS A 289 -0.93 -17.71 -10.04
N LYS A 290 -0.79 -16.91 -8.97
CA LYS A 290 0.38 -16.05 -8.77
C LYS A 290 1.68 -16.85 -8.67
N ALA A 291 1.67 -17.96 -7.94
CA ALA A 291 2.81 -18.86 -7.80
C ALA A 291 3.22 -19.47 -9.16
N TYR A 292 2.25 -19.99 -9.91
CA TYR A 292 2.47 -20.56 -11.24
C TYR A 292 3.04 -19.52 -12.23
N VAL A 293 2.45 -18.31 -12.27
CA VAL A 293 2.92 -17.23 -13.14
C VAL A 293 4.32 -16.77 -12.73
N ALA A 294 4.62 -16.71 -11.42
CA ALA A 294 5.94 -16.35 -10.92
C ALA A 294 6.99 -17.38 -11.36
N ALA A 295 6.73 -18.67 -11.16
CA ALA A 295 7.63 -19.75 -11.59
C ALA A 295 7.88 -19.72 -13.10
N LYS A 296 6.83 -19.52 -13.91
CA LYS A 296 6.94 -19.42 -15.37
C LYS A 296 7.76 -18.20 -15.81
N ALA A 297 7.55 -17.05 -15.16
CA ALA A 297 8.23 -15.80 -15.51
C ALA A 297 9.74 -15.86 -15.25
N LEU A 298 10.22 -16.70 -14.32
CA LEU A 298 11.65 -16.94 -14.07
C LEU A 298 12.41 -17.53 -15.27
N ASN A 299 11.72 -18.09 -16.28
CA ASN A 299 12.37 -18.51 -17.52
C ASN A 299 12.87 -17.32 -18.37
N GLU A 300 12.32 -16.11 -18.17
CA GLU A 300 12.65 -14.91 -18.95
C GLU A 300 13.26 -13.80 -18.08
N GLN A 301 13.07 -13.89 -16.77
CA GLN A 301 13.44 -12.84 -15.80
C GLN A 301 14.47 -13.39 -14.80
N ASN A 302 15.31 -12.49 -14.28
CA ASN A 302 16.26 -12.85 -13.24
C ASN A 302 15.67 -12.77 -11.84
N ALA A 303 14.65 -11.92 -11.64
CA ALA A 303 13.97 -11.74 -10.37
C ALA A 303 12.48 -11.41 -10.58
N ILE A 304 11.64 -11.95 -9.71
CA ILE A 304 10.21 -11.72 -9.69
C ILE A 304 9.83 -11.22 -8.30
N TYR A 305 9.33 -9.98 -8.22
CA TYR A 305 8.70 -9.45 -7.03
C TYR A 305 7.23 -9.85 -7.01
N VAL A 306 6.79 -10.55 -5.98
CA VAL A 306 5.38 -10.91 -5.80
C VAL A 306 4.87 -10.29 -4.51
N HIS A 307 3.78 -9.52 -4.58
CA HIS A 307 3.11 -8.95 -3.42
C HIS A 307 1.83 -9.73 -3.13
N LEU A 308 1.76 -10.42 -2.01
CA LEU A 308 0.62 -11.24 -1.60
C LEU A 308 -0.21 -10.48 -0.57
N LYS A 309 -1.42 -10.13 -0.97
CA LYS A 309 -2.41 -9.44 -0.13
C LYS A 309 -3.15 -10.43 0.78
N GLY A 310 -3.73 -9.93 1.85
CA GLY A 310 -4.61 -10.65 2.75
C GLY A 310 -4.33 -10.40 4.24
N PRO A 311 -3.16 -10.72 4.78
CA PRO A 311 -2.90 -10.62 6.22
C PRO A 311 -3.15 -9.22 6.80
N ASP A 312 -2.85 -8.16 6.04
CA ASP A 312 -3.05 -6.76 6.44
C ASP A 312 -4.51 -6.42 6.75
N GLU A 313 -5.45 -6.88 5.93
CA GLU A 313 -6.88 -6.60 6.12
C GLU A 313 -7.39 -7.19 7.44
N PHE A 314 -7.02 -8.44 7.75
CA PHE A 314 -7.37 -9.09 9.02
C PHE A 314 -6.71 -8.38 10.21
N GLY A 315 -5.48 -7.89 10.05
CA GLY A 315 -4.79 -7.07 11.04
C GLY A 315 -5.60 -5.82 11.38
N HIS A 316 -6.02 -5.06 10.39
CA HIS A 316 -6.84 -3.86 10.55
C HIS A 316 -8.23 -4.14 11.15
N ASP A 317 -8.80 -5.30 10.87
CA ASP A 317 -10.10 -5.71 11.45
C ASP A 317 -9.95 -6.26 12.89
N GLY A 318 -8.73 -6.60 13.30
CA GLY A 318 -8.43 -7.23 14.60
C GLY A 318 -8.82 -8.70 14.63
N ASP A 319 -8.95 -9.35 13.46
CA ASP A 319 -9.29 -10.78 13.34
C ASP A 319 -8.02 -11.65 13.28
N SER A 320 -7.44 -11.94 14.44
CA SER A 320 -6.23 -12.75 14.56
C SER A 320 -6.39 -14.16 14.00
N LYS A 321 -7.59 -14.77 14.16
CA LYS A 321 -7.89 -16.11 13.63
C LYS A 321 -8.07 -16.09 12.12
N GLY A 322 -8.67 -15.04 11.57
CA GLY A 322 -8.77 -14.81 10.15
C GLY A 322 -7.38 -14.63 9.51
N LYS A 323 -6.51 -13.82 10.12
CA LYS A 323 -5.13 -13.62 9.70
C LYS A 323 -4.35 -14.93 9.68
N MET A 324 -4.45 -15.73 10.77
CA MET A 324 -3.84 -17.05 10.85
C MET A 324 -4.27 -17.95 9.69
N ARG A 325 -5.59 -18.11 9.46
CA ARG A 325 -6.11 -18.94 8.35
C ARG A 325 -5.67 -18.41 6.97
N ASN A 326 -5.60 -17.11 6.79
CA ASN A 326 -5.12 -16.53 5.54
C ASN A 326 -3.64 -16.84 5.30
N ILE A 327 -2.80 -16.78 6.33
CA ILE A 327 -1.38 -17.19 6.26
C ILE A 327 -1.26 -18.67 5.86
N GLU A 328 -2.07 -19.56 6.45
CA GLU A 328 -2.13 -20.98 6.08
C GLU A 328 -2.56 -21.20 4.60
N ASP A 329 -3.51 -20.39 4.13
CA ASP A 329 -3.92 -20.40 2.72
C ASP A 329 -2.81 -19.94 1.78
N ILE A 330 -2.06 -18.91 2.16
CA ILE A 330 -0.89 -18.43 1.39
C ILE A 330 0.19 -19.53 1.38
N ASP A 331 0.50 -20.14 2.52
CA ASP A 331 1.47 -21.24 2.60
C ASP A 331 1.10 -22.38 1.65
N ARG A 332 -0.12 -22.84 1.74
CA ARG A 332 -0.60 -23.98 0.96
C ARG A 332 -0.70 -23.67 -0.54
N LYS A 333 -1.36 -22.54 -0.88
CA LYS A 333 -1.72 -22.23 -2.28
C LYS A 333 -0.58 -21.53 -3.03
N PHE A 334 0.15 -20.63 -2.38
CA PHE A 334 1.25 -19.94 -3.04
C PHE A 334 2.55 -20.72 -2.89
N PHE A 335 3.02 -20.94 -1.66
CA PHE A 335 4.33 -21.58 -1.46
C PHE A 335 4.34 -23.05 -1.86
N GLY A 336 3.27 -23.80 -1.61
CA GLY A 336 3.13 -25.17 -2.12
C GLY A 336 3.26 -25.22 -3.64
N THR A 337 2.43 -24.45 -4.36
CA THR A 337 2.49 -24.40 -5.83
C THR A 337 3.83 -23.86 -6.35
N LEU A 338 4.41 -22.85 -5.69
CA LEU A 338 5.70 -22.31 -6.10
C LEU A 338 6.79 -23.37 -6.01
N LEU A 339 6.90 -24.07 -4.88
CA LEU A 339 7.90 -25.12 -4.64
C LEU A 339 7.76 -26.33 -5.58
N ASP A 340 6.55 -26.63 -6.04
CA ASP A 340 6.31 -27.66 -7.04
C ASP A 340 6.75 -27.26 -8.46
N ASN A 341 6.97 -25.95 -8.71
CA ASN A 341 7.24 -25.41 -10.05
C ASN A 341 8.59 -24.68 -10.17
N ILE A 342 9.40 -24.63 -9.13
CA ILE A 342 10.77 -24.07 -9.17
C ILE A 342 11.81 -25.11 -8.76
N ASP A 343 13.03 -24.91 -9.22
CA ASP A 343 14.21 -25.67 -8.79
C ASP A 343 14.99 -24.83 -7.76
N THR A 344 14.94 -25.22 -6.49
CA THR A 344 15.60 -24.51 -5.38
C THR A 344 17.12 -24.50 -5.48
N ALA A 345 17.70 -25.37 -6.30
CA ALA A 345 19.14 -25.33 -6.64
C ALA A 345 19.48 -24.14 -7.56
N LYS A 346 18.50 -23.56 -8.23
CA LYS A 346 18.68 -22.45 -9.19
C LYS A 346 17.99 -21.16 -8.76
N VAL A 347 17.06 -21.24 -7.81
CA VAL A 347 16.22 -20.13 -7.39
C VAL A 347 16.40 -19.87 -5.91
N VAL A 348 16.76 -18.64 -5.56
CA VAL A 348 16.75 -18.16 -4.18
C VAL A 348 15.42 -17.45 -3.93
N VAL A 349 14.75 -17.83 -2.85
CA VAL A 349 13.48 -17.25 -2.41
C VAL A 349 13.74 -16.32 -1.24
N ILE A 350 13.35 -15.05 -1.39
CA ILE A 350 13.39 -14.03 -0.34
C ILE A 350 11.97 -13.77 0.13
N ILE A 351 11.68 -13.96 1.41
CA ILE A 351 10.36 -13.79 2.00
C ILE A 351 10.46 -12.78 3.13
N SER A 352 9.62 -11.75 3.08
CA SER A 352 9.47 -10.78 4.16
C SER A 352 8.11 -10.09 4.04
N ALA A 353 7.85 -9.10 4.90
CA ALA A 353 6.68 -8.22 4.85
C ALA A 353 7.12 -6.77 4.61
N ASP A 354 6.19 -5.95 4.14
CA ASP A 354 6.38 -4.51 4.04
C ASP A 354 6.24 -3.82 5.40
N HIS A 355 5.34 -4.29 6.27
CA HIS A 355 5.15 -3.81 7.64
C HIS A 355 4.51 -4.87 8.53
N SER A 356 4.48 -4.60 9.83
CA SER A 356 3.62 -5.30 10.79
C SER A 356 2.27 -4.59 10.88
N THR A 357 1.18 -5.39 10.94
CA THR A 357 -0.19 -4.90 11.19
C THR A 357 -0.80 -5.70 12.33
N PRO A 358 -0.41 -5.39 13.59
CA PRO A 358 -0.87 -6.16 14.74
C PRO A 358 -2.38 -6.09 14.93
N CYS A 359 -3.03 -7.25 15.02
CA CYS A 359 -4.47 -7.36 15.20
C CYS A 359 -4.96 -6.65 16.47
N ILE A 360 -4.15 -6.65 17.52
CA ILE A 360 -4.48 -5.96 18.78
C ILE A 360 -4.47 -4.44 18.63
N MET A 361 -3.69 -3.89 17.68
CA MET A 361 -3.58 -2.46 17.40
C MET A 361 -4.54 -1.99 16.31
N LYS A 362 -5.00 -2.89 15.44
CA LYS A 362 -5.83 -2.60 14.27
C LYS A 362 -5.21 -1.56 13.34
N GLY A 363 -3.91 -1.56 13.22
CA GLY A 363 -3.13 -0.61 12.44
C GLY A 363 -1.68 -1.03 12.34
N HIS A 364 -0.94 -0.32 11.51
CA HIS A 364 0.48 -0.61 11.32
C HIS A 364 1.28 -0.26 12.58
N SER A 365 2.39 -0.96 12.77
CA SER A 365 3.37 -0.67 13.81
C SER A 365 4.79 -0.62 13.23
N ASP A 366 5.74 -0.14 14.05
CA ASP A 366 7.16 -0.12 13.72
C ASP A 366 7.90 -1.40 14.15
N ASP A 367 7.14 -2.43 14.55
CA ASP A 367 7.72 -3.73 14.92
C ASP A 367 8.45 -4.34 13.71
N PRO A 368 9.64 -4.95 13.94
CA PRO A 368 10.35 -5.65 12.89
C PRO A 368 9.53 -6.79 12.28
N VAL A 369 9.71 -7.03 11.00
CA VAL A 369 9.08 -8.12 10.28
C VAL A 369 10.07 -9.25 10.01
N PRO A 370 9.63 -10.53 9.93
CA PRO A 370 10.53 -11.65 9.65
C PRO A 370 11.08 -11.57 8.22
N LEU A 371 12.34 -11.95 8.08
CA LEU A 371 13.03 -12.15 6.80
C LEU A 371 13.53 -13.57 6.71
N LEU A 372 13.31 -14.20 5.57
CA LEU A 372 13.91 -15.47 5.18
C LEU A 372 14.59 -15.34 3.82
N ILE A 373 15.81 -15.86 3.69
CA ILE A 373 16.49 -16.06 2.43
C ILE A 373 16.81 -17.55 2.33
N SER A 374 16.23 -18.24 1.35
CA SER A 374 16.27 -19.69 1.22
C SER A 374 16.62 -20.14 -0.21
N GLY A 375 17.34 -21.24 -0.33
CA GLY A 375 17.75 -21.88 -1.57
C GLY A 375 18.94 -22.81 -1.31
N ASP A 376 19.19 -23.78 -2.17
CA ASP A 376 20.21 -24.82 -1.92
C ASP A 376 21.65 -24.26 -1.88
N VAL A 377 21.86 -23.06 -2.41
CA VAL A 377 23.16 -22.35 -2.34
C VAL A 377 23.36 -21.61 -1.01
N ILE A 378 22.32 -21.56 -0.15
CA ILE A 378 22.34 -20.84 1.12
C ILE A 378 22.86 -21.78 2.22
N THR A 379 23.89 -21.37 2.95
CA THR A 379 24.21 -22.04 4.21
C THR A 379 23.12 -21.73 5.21
N ASN A 380 22.33 -22.72 5.60
CA ASN A 380 21.22 -22.55 6.54
C ASN A 380 21.72 -22.19 7.97
N ASP A 381 20.83 -21.61 8.74
CA ASP A 381 20.98 -21.43 10.19
C ASP A 381 20.12 -22.48 10.95
N ASP A 382 20.03 -22.35 12.28
CA ASP A 382 19.32 -23.33 13.11
C ASP A 382 17.80 -23.08 13.21
N THR A 383 17.27 -22.10 12.45
CA THR A 383 15.83 -21.76 12.48
C THR A 383 14.99 -22.84 11.81
N GLN A 384 13.81 -23.12 12.38
CA GLN A 384 12.97 -24.26 11.96
C GLN A 384 11.63 -23.84 11.37
N ARG A 385 11.12 -22.67 11.76
CA ARG A 385 9.80 -22.18 11.37
C ARG A 385 9.87 -20.71 10.94
N TYR A 386 9.06 -20.35 9.95
CA TYR A 386 8.92 -18.96 9.55
C TYR A 386 8.01 -18.21 10.52
N THR A 387 8.59 -17.67 11.59
CA THR A 387 7.88 -16.92 12.64
C THR A 387 8.71 -15.73 13.11
N GLU A 388 8.08 -14.76 13.77
CA GLU A 388 8.77 -13.60 14.35
C GLU A 388 9.78 -14.04 15.44
N ILE A 389 9.43 -15.09 16.20
CA ILE A 389 10.29 -15.62 17.28
C ILE A 389 11.56 -16.24 16.69
N GLU A 390 11.45 -17.01 15.63
CA GLU A 390 12.60 -17.62 14.97
C GLU A 390 13.43 -16.60 14.20
N ALA A 391 12.78 -15.64 13.53
CA ALA A 391 13.44 -14.54 12.85
C ALA A 391 14.40 -13.77 13.77
N LYS A 392 13.98 -13.51 15.00
CA LYS A 392 14.78 -12.84 16.03
C LYS A 392 16.04 -13.62 16.42
N LYS A 393 16.07 -14.95 16.26
CA LYS A 393 17.22 -15.81 16.55
C LYS A 393 18.08 -16.04 15.31
N GLY A 394 17.57 -15.73 14.12
CA GLY A 394 18.21 -16.01 12.84
C GLY A 394 19.58 -15.35 12.67
N ALA A 395 20.45 -15.99 11.93
CA ALA A 395 21.85 -15.59 11.78
C ALA A 395 22.06 -14.24 11.05
N MET A 396 21.02 -13.75 10.33
CA MET A 396 21.11 -12.44 9.65
C MET A 396 20.92 -11.26 10.59
N GLY A 397 20.37 -11.49 11.82
CA GLY A 397 20.07 -10.43 12.77
C GLY A 397 19.07 -9.41 12.24
N LEU A 398 19.16 -8.17 12.72
CA LEU A 398 18.28 -7.08 12.32
C LEU A 398 18.91 -6.27 11.20
N ILE A 399 18.22 -6.13 10.05
CA ILE A 399 18.68 -5.34 8.91
C ILE A 399 17.67 -4.25 8.52
N GLU A 400 18.11 -3.26 7.76
CA GLU A 400 17.22 -2.25 7.18
C GLU A 400 16.57 -2.78 5.90
N GLY A 401 15.31 -2.39 5.66
CA GLY A 401 14.53 -2.78 4.47
C GLY A 401 15.30 -2.55 3.16
N ALA A 402 15.97 -1.42 3.02
CA ALA A 402 16.75 -1.09 1.82
C ALA A 402 17.94 -2.03 1.54
N GLN A 403 18.28 -2.91 2.45
CA GLN A 403 19.36 -3.89 2.29
C GLN A 403 18.85 -5.28 1.87
N VAL A 404 17.56 -5.56 1.99
CA VAL A 404 16.97 -6.90 1.79
C VAL A 404 17.34 -7.51 0.44
N VAL A 405 17.01 -6.84 -0.67
CA VAL A 405 17.30 -7.35 -2.03
C VAL A 405 18.82 -7.46 -2.25
N LYS A 406 19.58 -6.46 -1.80
CA LYS A 406 21.05 -6.46 -1.94
C LYS A 406 21.69 -7.62 -1.16
N THR A 407 21.18 -7.93 0.02
CA THR A 407 21.66 -9.06 0.83
C THR A 407 21.43 -10.38 0.09
N GLY A 408 20.21 -10.61 -0.44
CA GLY A 408 19.93 -11.80 -1.24
C GLY A 408 20.82 -11.92 -2.49
N ILE A 409 21.00 -10.83 -3.23
CA ILE A 409 21.88 -10.82 -4.42
C ILE A 409 23.35 -11.11 -4.06
N ASN A 410 23.85 -10.56 -2.94
CA ASN A 410 25.23 -10.81 -2.51
C ASN A 410 25.45 -12.28 -2.15
N ILE A 411 24.48 -12.91 -1.48
CA ILE A 411 24.54 -14.34 -1.13
C ILE A 411 24.59 -15.21 -2.40
N ILE A 412 23.82 -14.87 -3.44
CA ILE A 412 23.85 -15.64 -4.71
C ILE A 412 25.19 -15.51 -5.43
N LYS A 413 25.92 -14.40 -5.23
CA LYS A 413 27.21 -14.14 -5.91
C LYS A 413 28.42 -14.63 -5.14
N SER A 414 28.27 -14.96 -3.84
CA SER A 414 29.34 -15.51 -3.00
C SER A 414 29.50 -17.02 -3.18
#